data_31d7dbc861f92982099f1048e2e8992a
#
_entry.id   31d7dbc861f92982099f1048e2e8992a
#
_cell.length_a   1.000
_cell.length_b   1.000
_cell.length_c   1.000
_cell.angle_alpha   90.00
_cell.angle_beta   90.00
_cell.angle_gamma   90.00
#
_symmetry.space_group_name_H-M   'P 1'
#
loop_
_entity.id
_entity.type
_entity.pdbx_description
1 polymer ?
#
loop_
_entity_poly.entity_id
_entity_poly.type
_entity_poly.pdbx_seq_one_letter_code
_entity_poly.pdbx_strand_id
1 'polypeptide(L)'
;GCRGDGGTLLDVNEYRFMPDYEPEKAELASRDVVSRRMTEHMRKGFGVKSPYGDHLWLDIRHLGEHHITTKLREIYDICTHFLGVNPIHQLIPVRPTQHYSMGGVRTDKDGHAYGLKGLFAAGEAACWDLHGFNRLGGNSLAETVVSGRYIGSKMVEYLKGSESVFKTEPVNDARKLVAKTIDDIISCRNGKENCFDLRNAMQDIMMDDVGIFRNAKDLQNGVDRLLELSERAKHIGLHGSVKGFTPELSMALRVPGMIKLALCTAYGALQRTESRGAHTREDFPARNDAEWLTRTLAYWKEGDSLPTLKYEDASP
;
A
#
# COMPACT_ATOMS: atom_id res chain seq x y z
N GLY A 1 -3.99 -18.58 0.43
CA GLY A 1 -3.75 -19.95 0.90
C GLY A 1 -4.84 -20.38 1.88
N CYS A 2 -4.72 -20.11 3.19
CA CYS A 2 -5.56 -20.70 4.25
C CYS A 2 -7.06 -20.76 3.97
N ARG A 3 -7.69 -19.69 3.48
CA ARG A 3 -9.13 -19.69 3.14
C ARG A 3 -9.46 -20.63 1.99
N GLY A 4 -8.55 -20.74 1.00
CA GLY A 4 -8.69 -21.68 -0.12
C GLY A 4 -8.62 -23.15 0.32
N ASP A 5 -7.87 -23.41 1.39
CA ASP A 5 -7.71 -24.75 1.97
C ASP A 5 -8.82 -25.09 3.00
N GLY A 6 -9.75 -24.16 3.23
CA GLY A 6 -10.89 -24.37 4.13
C GLY A 6 -10.83 -23.61 5.45
N GLY A 7 -9.83 -22.76 5.66
CA GLY A 7 -9.74 -21.94 6.87
C GLY A 7 -10.92 -21.00 7.03
N THR A 8 -11.44 -20.87 8.25
CA THR A 8 -12.62 -20.08 8.61
C THR A 8 -12.28 -18.85 9.42
N LEU A 9 -13.11 -17.81 9.33
CA LEU A 9 -12.96 -16.56 10.09
C LEU A 9 -13.96 -16.55 11.26
N LEU A 10 -13.42 -16.29 12.46
CA LEU A 10 -14.20 -16.29 13.69
C LEU A 10 -14.09 -14.92 14.37
N ASP A 11 -15.11 -14.55 15.10
CA ASP A 11 -15.17 -13.32 15.90
C ASP A 11 -14.66 -13.54 17.36
N VAL A 12 -14.87 -12.55 18.23
CA VAL A 12 -14.49 -12.59 19.63
C VAL A 12 -15.19 -13.74 20.41
N ASN A 13 -16.35 -14.22 19.96
CA ASN A 13 -17.11 -15.32 20.54
C ASN A 13 -16.80 -16.67 19.87
N GLU A 14 -15.78 -16.72 19.03
CA GLU A 14 -15.46 -17.86 18.14
C GLU A 14 -16.60 -18.22 17.19
N TYR A 15 -17.49 -17.27 16.87
CA TYR A 15 -18.56 -17.44 15.91
C TYR A 15 -18.08 -17.23 14.47
N ARG A 16 -18.42 -18.14 13.56
CA ARG A 16 -18.11 -18.04 12.13
C ARG A 16 -19.08 -17.08 11.44
N PHE A 17 -18.71 -15.83 11.29
CA PHE A 17 -19.58 -14.73 10.84
C PHE A 17 -19.67 -14.54 9.33
N MET A 18 -18.71 -15.04 8.55
CA MET A 18 -18.71 -14.81 7.09
C MET A 18 -19.96 -15.29 6.36
N PRO A 19 -20.57 -16.45 6.69
CA PRO A 19 -21.81 -16.89 6.06
C PRO A 19 -23.00 -15.94 6.21
N ASP A 20 -23.04 -15.12 7.29
CA ASP A 20 -24.13 -14.16 7.51
C ASP A 20 -24.06 -12.98 6.53
N TYR A 21 -22.85 -12.64 6.07
CA TYR A 21 -22.61 -11.56 5.13
C TYR A 21 -22.56 -12.04 3.67
N GLU A 22 -22.00 -13.21 3.44
CA GLU A 22 -21.72 -13.76 2.11
C GLU A 22 -22.15 -15.25 2.09
N PRO A 23 -23.47 -15.55 2.03
CA PRO A 23 -23.99 -16.91 2.23
C PRO A 23 -23.45 -17.93 1.21
N GLU A 24 -23.23 -17.49 -0.05
CA GLU A 24 -22.81 -18.40 -1.12
C GLU A 24 -21.31 -18.70 -1.09
N LYS A 25 -20.48 -17.71 -0.80
CA LYS A 25 -19.01 -17.81 -0.92
C LYS A 25 -18.29 -17.78 0.41
N ALA A 26 -18.91 -17.25 1.45
CA ALA A 26 -18.33 -17.10 2.78
C ALA A 26 -16.86 -16.58 2.71
N GLU A 27 -15.91 -17.31 3.28
CA GLU A 27 -14.49 -16.97 3.25
C GLU A 27 -13.85 -17.01 1.85
N LEU A 28 -14.50 -17.62 0.86
CA LEU A 28 -14.03 -17.67 -0.52
C LEU A 28 -14.47 -16.45 -1.36
N ALA A 29 -15.20 -15.52 -0.79
CA ALA A 29 -15.48 -14.23 -1.42
C ALA A 29 -14.18 -13.51 -1.76
N SER A 30 -14.23 -12.53 -2.69
CA SER A 30 -13.05 -11.76 -3.09
C SER A 30 -12.41 -11.06 -1.89
N ARG A 31 -11.10 -10.76 -1.96
CA ARG A 31 -10.34 -10.23 -0.83
C ARG A 31 -10.88 -8.90 -0.31
N ASP A 32 -11.30 -8.03 -1.21
CA ASP A 32 -11.91 -6.75 -0.88
C ASP A 32 -13.23 -6.93 -0.12
N VAL A 33 -14.09 -7.85 -0.56
CA VAL A 33 -15.34 -8.19 0.12
C VAL A 33 -15.04 -8.72 1.52
N VAL A 34 -14.18 -9.73 1.65
CA VAL A 34 -13.83 -10.29 2.97
C VAL A 34 -13.27 -9.22 3.90
N SER A 35 -12.36 -8.35 3.40
CA SER A 35 -11.80 -7.25 4.20
C SER A 35 -12.87 -6.26 4.66
N ARG A 36 -13.84 -5.92 3.79
CA ARG A 36 -14.99 -5.07 4.19
C ARG A 36 -15.83 -5.73 5.26
N ARG A 37 -16.19 -7.02 5.10
CA ARG A 37 -17.01 -7.74 6.09
C ARG A 37 -16.30 -7.89 7.43
N MET A 38 -15.00 -8.18 7.42
CA MET A 38 -14.19 -8.21 8.64
C MET A 38 -14.22 -6.84 9.35
N THR A 39 -14.01 -5.76 8.63
CA THR A 39 -14.02 -4.40 9.19
C THR A 39 -15.40 -4.02 9.71
N GLU A 40 -16.45 -4.31 8.96
CA GLU A 40 -17.84 -4.10 9.38
C GLU A 40 -18.16 -4.84 10.68
N HIS A 41 -17.76 -6.11 10.75
CA HIS A 41 -17.99 -6.96 11.92
C HIS A 41 -17.24 -6.45 13.15
N MET A 42 -15.98 -6.04 12.99
CA MET A 42 -15.21 -5.40 14.07
C MET A 42 -15.83 -4.06 14.52
N ARG A 43 -16.32 -3.23 13.59
CA ARG A 43 -17.02 -1.97 13.92
C ARG A 43 -18.30 -2.19 14.73
N LYS A 44 -18.97 -3.33 14.56
CA LYS A 44 -20.13 -3.75 15.37
C LYS A 44 -19.76 -4.22 16.78
N GLY A 45 -18.47 -4.23 17.12
CA GLY A 45 -17.98 -4.61 18.45
C GLY A 45 -17.61 -6.08 18.61
N PHE A 46 -17.61 -6.87 17.53
CA PHE A 46 -17.26 -8.31 17.55
C PHE A 46 -15.77 -8.58 17.32
N GLY A 47 -14.92 -7.54 17.31
CA GLY A 47 -13.47 -7.68 17.24
C GLY A 47 -12.87 -8.02 18.60
N VAL A 48 -11.78 -8.79 18.56
CA VAL A 48 -10.94 -9.06 19.73
C VAL A 48 -10.04 -7.85 19.98
N LYS A 49 -10.08 -7.30 21.17
CA LYS A 49 -9.26 -6.14 21.55
C LYS A 49 -7.82 -6.54 21.84
N SER A 50 -6.86 -5.80 21.32
CA SER A 50 -5.45 -5.98 21.66
C SER A 50 -4.69 -4.66 21.65
N PRO A 51 -3.49 -4.60 22.29
CA PRO A 51 -2.63 -3.41 22.25
C PRO A 51 -2.18 -3.02 20.84
N TYR A 52 -2.27 -3.95 19.89
CA TYR A 52 -1.89 -3.76 18.48
C TYR A 52 -3.08 -3.47 17.57
N GLY A 53 -4.25 -3.17 18.15
CA GLY A 53 -5.51 -2.92 17.46
C GLY A 53 -6.43 -4.14 17.43
N ASP A 54 -7.68 -3.89 17.01
CA ASP A 54 -8.71 -4.92 16.92
C ASP A 54 -8.35 -5.95 15.85
N HIS A 55 -8.68 -7.22 16.11
CA HIS A 55 -8.47 -8.31 15.19
C HIS A 55 -9.62 -9.33 15.27
N LEU A 56 -9.62 -10.28 14.36
CA LEU A 56 -10.49 -11.46 14.32
C LEU A 56 -9.61 -12.71 14.33
N TRP A 57 -10.22 -13.87 14.37
CA TRP A 57 -9.49 -15.13 14.37
C TRP A 57 -9.57 -15.81 13.00
N LEU A 58 -8.47 -16.37 12.55
CA LEU A 58 -8.43 -17.36 11.49
C LEU A 58 -8.24 -18.74 12.12
N ASP A 59 -9.19 -19.63 11.88
CA ASP A 59 -9.13 -21.02 12.35
C ASP A 59 -8.79 -21.96 11.20
N ILE A 60 -7.69 -22.70 11.36
CA ILE A 60 -7.25 -23.77 10.44
C ILE A 60 -7.04 -25.08 11.19
N ARG A 61 -7.34 -25.14 12.51
CA ARG A 61 -7.10 -26.31 13.37
C ARG A 61 -7.76 -27.58 12.83
N HIS A 62 -8.96 -27.43 12.25
CA HIS A 62 -9.74 -28.54 11.70
C HIS A 62 -9.13 -29.18 10.44
N LEU A 63 -8.14 -28.53 9.80
CA LEU A 63 -7.42 -29.10 8.66
C LEU A 63 -6.43 -30.19 9.07
N GLY A 64 -6.08 -30.25 10.37
CA GLY A 64 -5.19 -31.24 10.94
C GLY A 64 -3.70 -30.95 10.74
N GLU A 65 -2.88 -31.50 11.66
CA GLU A 65 -1.45 -31.25 11.73
C GLU A 65 -0.71 -31.53 10.41
N HIS A 66 -0.99 -32.68 9.77
CA HIS A 66 -0.30 -33.05 8.54
C HIS A 66 -0.54 -32.04 7.43
N HIS A 67 -1.78 -31.56 7.25
CA HIS A 67 -2.09 -30.55 6.23
C HIS A 67 -1.40 -29.23 6.54
N ILE A 68 -1.48 -28.76 7.79
CA ILE A 68 -0.89 -27.49 8.22
C ILE A 68 0.63 -27.48 8.03
N THR A 69 1.31 -28.55 8.43
CA THR A 69 2.77 -28.63 8.36
C THR A 69 3.33 -28.92 6.96
N THR A 70 2.51 -29.42 6.03
CA THR A 70 2.94 -29.72 4.66
C THR A 70 2.42 -28.73 3.63
N LYS A 71 1.11 -28.48 3.58
CA LYS A 71 0.48 -27.59 2.59
C LYS A 71 0.52 -26.12 2.99
N LEU A 72 0.44 -25.84 4.28
CA LEU A 72 0.47 -24.49 4.86
C LEU A 72 1.74 -24.25 5.68
N ARG A 73 2.84 -24.92 5.32
CA ARG A 73 4.09 -24.87 6.07
C ARG A 73 4.59 -23.44 6.33
N GLU A 74 4.57 -22.57 5.32
CA GLU A 74 4.97 -21.16 5.48
C GLU A 74 4.12 -20.44 6.53
N ILE A 75 2.82 -20.73 6.59
CA ILE A 75 1.92 -20.15 7.60
C ILE A 75 2.26 -20.70 8.98
N TYR A 76 2.52 -22.01 9.08
CA TYR A 76 2.97 -22.62 10.32
C TYR A 76 4.25 -21.98 10.83
N ASP A 77 5.26 -21.85 9.97
CA ASP A 77 6.55 -21.25 10.30
C ASP A 77 6.40 -19.77 10.73
N ILE A 78 5.61 -18.97 10.01
CA ILE A 78 5.34 -17.57 10.38
C ILE A 78 4.63 -17.47 11.72
N CYS A 79 3.60 -18.26 11.95
CA CYS A 79 2.86 -18.23 13.21
C CYS A 79 3.73 -18.63 14.41
N THR A 80 4.51 -19.69 14.26
CA THR A 80 5.35 -20.20 15.36
C THR A 80 6.55 -19.30 15.67
N HIS A 81 7.26 -18.81 14.63
CA HIS A 81 8.49 -18.07 14.84
C HIS A 81 8.29 -16.57 15.11
N PHE A 82 7.23 -15.97 14.56
CA PHE A 82 7.01 -14.52 14.68
C PHE A 82 5.86 -14.11 15.60
N LEU A 83 4.82 -14.96 15.68
CA LEU A 83 3.69 -14.69 16.58
C LEU A 83 3.74 -15.47 17.90
N GLY A 84 4.56 -16.54 17.96
CA GLY A 84 4.55 -17.45 19.10
C GLY A 84 3.24 -18.27 19.21
N VAL A 85 2.51 -18.44 18.10
CA VAL A 85 1.23 -19.13 18.01
C VAL A 85 1.44 -20.45 17.27
N ASN A 86 0.98 -21.58 17.87
CA ASN A 86 0.94 -22.86 17.18
C ASN A 86 -0.42 -23.03 16.48
N PRO A 87 -0.51 -22.86 15.14
CA PRO A 87 -1.77 -22.88 14.43
C PRO A 87 -2.44 -24.26 14.33
N ILE A 88 -1.77 -25.33 14.79
CA ILE A 88 -2.38 -26.66 14.91
C ILE A 88 -3.39 -26.68 16.06
N HIS A 89 -3.15 -25.90 17.11
CA HIS A 89 -3.95 -25.93 18.34
C HIS A 89 -4.56 -24.59 18.72
N GLN A 90 -4.06 -23.49 18.11
CA GLN A 90 -4.42 -22.12 18.50
C GLN A 90 -4.97 -21.35 17.31
N LEU A 91 -5.84 -20.39 17.58
CA LEU A 91 -6.37 -19.44 16.61
C LEU A 91 -5.30 -18.43 16.20
N ILE A 92 -5.32 -18.06 14.94
CA ILE A 92 -4.36 -17.08 14.38
C ILE A 92 -5.02 -15.69 14.38
N PRO A 93 -4.44 -14.67 15.03
CA PRO A 93 -4.96 -13.32 14.98
C PRO A 93 -4.78 -12.74 13.58
N VAL A 94 -5.87 -12.23 12.99
CA VAL A 94 -5.87 -11.66 11.64
C VAL A 94 -6.70 -10.37 11.60
N ARG A 95 -6.27 -9.42 10.77
CA ARG A 95 -7.04 -8.22 10.48
C ARG A 95 -6.81 -7.79 9.03
N PRO A 96 -7.73 -7.03 8.42
CA PRO A 96 -7.48 -6.41 7.13
C PRO A 96 -6.23 -5.54 7.19
N THR A 97 -5.32 -5.76 6.25
CA THR A 97 -4.04 -5.03 6.18
C THR A 97 -3.71 -4.79 4.72
N GLN A 98 -3.10 -3.64 4.43
CA GLN A 98 -2.57 -3.34 3.11
C GLN A 98 -1.61 -4.44 2.65
N HIS A 99 -1.82 -4.97 1.45
CA HIS A 99 -1.03 -6.07 0.91
C HIS A 99 -0.33 -5.72 -0.40
N TYR A 100 -1.03 -5.06 -1.33
CA TYR A 100 -0.53 -4.72 -2.66
C TYR A 100 -1.03 -3.34 -3.08
N SER A 101 -0.14 -2.50 -3.60
CA SER A 101 -0.49 -1.18 -4.13
C SER A 101 -0.80 -1.28 -5.62
N MET A 102 -2.07 -1.13 -5.99
CA MET A 102 -2.45 -0.97 -7.39
C MET A 102 -2.30 0.50 -7.76
N GLY A 103 -1.64 0.75 -8.89
CA GLY A 103 -1.21 2.08 -9.29
C GLY A 103 0.31 2.12 -9.40
N GLY A 104 0.90 3.29 -9.32
CA GLY A 104 2.34 3.47 -9.44
C GLY A 104 2.73 4.45 -10.54
N VAL A 105 3.93 4.32 -11.07
CA VAL A 105 4.39 5.11 -12.21
C VAL A 105 3.59 4.70 -13.45
N ARG A 106 2.88 5.65 -14.05
CA ARG A 106 2.12 5.42 -15.29
C ARG A 106 3.08 5.12 -16.44
N THR A 107 2.98 3.93 -17.02
CA THR A 107 3.84 3.44 -18.10
C THR A 107 3.04 2.94 -19.28
N ASP A 108 3.69 2.86 -20.44
CA ASP A 108 3.21 2.07 -21.58
C ASP A 108 3.45 0.55 -21.33
N LYS A 109 3.06 -0.25 -22.32
CA LYS A 109 3.23 -1.71 -22.28
C LYS A 109 4.70 -2.17 -22.24
N ASP A 110 5.64 -1.34 -22.66
CA ASP A 110 7.08 -1.63 -22.68
C ASP A 110 7.80 -1.05 -21.43
N GLY A 111 7.03 -0.54 -20.48
CA GLY A 111 7.50 -0.06 -19.20
C GLY A 111 8.05 1.36 -19.18
N HIS A 112 7.96 2.11 -20.30
CA HIS A 112 8.41 3.50 -20.33
C HIS A 112 7.43 4.40 -19.57
N ALA A 113 7.95 5.21 -18.66
CA ALA A 113 7.16 6.23 -17.98
C ALA A 113 6.75 7.35 -18.95
N TYR A 114 5.45 7.67 -18.97
CA TYR A 114 4.97 8.76 -19.83
C TYR A 114 5.61 10.10 -19.43
N GLY A 115 6.11 10.81 -20.43
CA GLY A 115 6.72 12.14 -20.26
C GLY A 115 8.15 12.16 -19.73
N LEU A 116 8.75 11.01 -19.40
CA LEU A 116 10.11 10.92 -18.86
C LEU A 116 10.95 9.91 -19.65
N LYS A 117 11.83 10.40 -20.52
CA LYS A 117 12.73 9.55 -21.31
C LYS A 117 13.75 8.86 -20.41
N GLY A 118 13.93 7.56 -20.61
CA GLY A 118 14.91 6.74 -19.86
C GLY A 118 14.45 6.31 -18.48
N LEU A 119 13.23 6.64 -18.04
CA LEU A 119 12.61 6.10 -16.85
C LEU A 119 11.72 4.92 -17.21
N PHE A 120 11.91 3.79 -16.52
CA PHE A 120 11.12 2.57 -16.66
C PHE A 120 10.58 2.16 -15.30
N ALA A 121 9.42 1.50 -15.29
CA ALA A 121 8.89 0.84 -14.11
C ALA A 121 8.30 -0.51 -14.48
N ALA A 122 8.41 -1.46 -13.54
CA ALA A 122 7.96 -2.85 -13.69
C ALA A 122 7.36 -3.36 -12.38
N GLY A 123 6.47 -4.35 -12.46
CA GLY A 123 5.84 -4.97 -11.29
C GLY A 123 4.97 -3.98 -10.52
N GLU A 124 4.92 -4.13 -9.21
CA GLU A 124 4.07 -3.32 -8.32
C GLU A 124 4.34 -1.80 -8.40
N ALA A 125 5.55 -1.39 -8.82
CA ALA A 125 5.89 0.02 -8.99
C ALA A 125 5.29 0.65 -10.26
N ALA A 126 4.82 -0.15 -11.20
CA ALA A 126 4.28 0.29 -12.48
C ALA A 126 2.75 0.30 -12.50
N CYS A 127 2.19 1.24 -13.24
CA CYS A 127 0.76 1.29 -13.55
C CYS A 127 0.53 1.22 -15.06
N TRP A 128 0.30 0.02 -15.59
CA TRP A 128 0.04 -0.29 -16.98
C TRP A 128 -1.29 -1.02 -17.20
N ASP A 129 -2.25 -0.80 -16.29
CA ASP A 129 -3.65 -1.23 -16.34
C ASP A 129 -3.91 -2.73 -16.08
N LEU A 130 -2.91 -3.50 -15.66
CA LEU A 130 -3.07 -4.94 -15.47
C LEU A 130 -4.08 -5.30 -14.36
N HIS A 131 -4.13 -4.53 -13.28
CA HIS A 131 -4.89 -4.89 -12.08
C HIS A 131 -6.15 -4.07 -11.84
N GLY A 132 -6.29 -2.90 -12.47
CA GLY A 132 -7.41 -2.00 -12.18
C GLY A 132 -7.48 -1.62 -10.69
N PHE A 133 -8.68 -1.67 -10.12
CA PHE A 133 -8.92 -1.33 -8.69
C PHE A 133 -8.82 -2.51 -7.74
N ASN A 134 -8.68 -3.74 -8.23
CA ASN A 134 -8.60 -4.93 -7.40
C ASN A 134 -7.81 -6.04 -8.09
N ARG A 135 -6.64 -6.33 -7.58
CA ARG A 135 -5.75 -7.36 -8.11
C ARG A 135 -6.30 -8.78 -7.84
N LEU A 136 -6.30 -9.61 -8.86
CA LEU A 136 -6.62 -11.03 -8.71
C LEU A 136 -5.54 -11.77 -7.91
N GLY A 137 -5.96 -12.76 -7.13
CA GLY A 137 -5.08 -13.58 -6.30
C GLY A 137 -3.98 -14.25 -7.12
N GLY A 138 -2.73 -14.25 -6.60
CA GLY A 138 -1.58 -14.85 -7.24
C GLY A 138 -0.88 -13.99 -8.30
N ASN A 139 -1.55 -13.01 -8.88
CA ASN A 139 -1.00 -12.26 -10.02
C ASN A 139 0.13 -11.27 -9.66
N SER A 140 0.31 -10.92 -8.38
CA SER A 140 1.40 -9.99 -7.99
C SER A 140 2.79 -10.56 -8.27
N LEU A 141 3.06 -11.77 -7.80
CA LEU A 141 4.35 -12.42 -8.03
C LEU A 141 4.56 -12.74 -9.50
N ALA A 142 3.52 -13.24 -10.18
CA ALA A 142 3.58 -13.50 -11.61
C ALA A 142 3.94 -12.24 -12.41
N GLU A 143 3.25 -11.13 -12.13
CA GLU A 143 3.57 -9.84 -12.76
C GLU A 143 4.99 -9.39 -12.45
N THR A 144 5.38 -9.38 -11.17
CA THR A 144 6.71 -8.89 -10.76
C THR A 144 7.83 -9.62 -11.49
N VAL A 145 7.74 -10.96 -11.59
CA VAL A 145 8.76 -11.78 -12.26
C VAL A 145 8.71 -11.59 -13.77
N VAL A 146 7.53 -11.69 -14.38
CA VAL A 146 7.36 -11.63 -15.85
C VAL A 146 7.66 -10.23 -16.37
N SER A 147 7.09 -9.19 -15.77
CA SER A 147 7.29 -7.81 -16.22
C SER A 147 8.73 -7.36 -15.98
N GLY A 148 9.35 -7.74 -14.85
CA GLY A 148 10.75 -7.43 -14.60
C GLY A 148 11.68 -7.97 -15.69
N ARG A 149 11.47 -9.22 -16.12
CA ARG A 149 12.22 -9.82 -17.23
C ARG A 149 11.93 -9.13 -18.56
N TYR A 150 10.65 -8.94 -18.88
CA TYR A 150 10.22 -8.34 -20.15
C TYR A 150 10.73 -6.91 -20.30
N ILE A 151 10.46 -6.06 -19.31
CA ILE A 151 10.86 -4.65 -19.30
C ILE A 151 12.39 -4.51 -19.25
N GLY A 152 13.08 -5.39 -18.54
CA GLY A 152 14.54 -5.44 -18.57
C GLY A 152 15.08 -5.63 -19.99
N SER A 153 14.46 -6.51 -20.81
CA SER A 153 14.86 -6.65 -22.21
C SER A 153 14.56 -5.40 -23.03
N LYS A 154 13.43 -4.71 -22.77
CA LYS A 154 13.08 -3.44 -23.42
C LYS A 154 14.05 -2.31 -23.06
N MET A 155 14.53 -2.27 -21.83
CA MET A 155 15.59 -1.33 -21.42
C MET A 155 16.87 -1.55 -22.23
N VAL A 156 17.26 -2.80 -22.48
CA VAL A 156 18.43 -3.14 -23.31
C VAL A 156 18.22 -2.70 -24.77
N GLU A 157 17.02 -2.93 -25.34
CA GLU A 157 16.67 -2.45 -26.68
C GLU A 157 16.76 -0.92 -26.77
N TYR A 158 16.18 -0.22 -25.79
CA TYR A 158 16.24 1.23 -25.69
C TYR A 158 17.68 1.77 -25.64
N LEU A 159 18.55 1.15 -24.85
CA LEU A 159 19.96 1.54 -24.73
C LEU A 159 20.73 1.34 -26.03
N LYS A 160 20.46 0.26 -26.78
CA LYS A 160 21.10 -0.01 -28.10
C LYS A 160 20.66 0.99 -29.16
N GLY A 161 19.42 1.48 -29.08
CA GLY A 161 18.86 2.45 -30.03
C GLY A 161 19.12 3.92 -29.65
N SER A 162 19.62 4.18 -28.47
CA SER A 162 19.89 5.55 -28.01
C SER A 162 21.36 5.90 -28.20
N GLU A 163 21.66 7.01 -28.87
CA GLU A 163 22.96 7.65 -28.72
C GLU A 163 23.09 8.12 -27.26
N SER A 164 23.81 7.37 -26.47
CA SER A 164 24.00 7.71 -25.05
C SER A 164 24.98 8.86 -24.94
N VAL A 165 24.49 10.09 -25.04
CA VAL A 165 25.24 11.25 -24.59
C VAL A 165 25.11 11.28 -23.05
N PHE A 166 26.02 10.57 -22.38
CA PHE A 166 26.11 10.68 -20.94
C PHE A 166 26.58 12.09 -20.58
N LYS A 167 25.63 12.88 -20.07
CA LYS A 167 25.94 14.22 -19.54
C LYS A 167 26.30 14.08 -18.08
N THR A 168 27.53 14.41 -17.73
CA THR A 168 28.03 14.35 -16.34
C THR A 168 27.44 15.46 -15.46
N GLU A 169 27.04 16.58 -16.05
CA GLU A 169 26.54 17.75 -15.33
C GLU A 169 25.24 17.46 -14.56
N PRO A 170 24.16 16.91 -15.15
CA PRO A 170 22.94 16.58 -14.39
C PRO A 170 23.17 15.56 -13.29
N VAL A 171 24.11 14.62 -13.48
CA VAL A 171 24.46 13.62 -12.46
C VAL A 171 25.19 14.28 -11.29
N ASN A 172 26.12 15.20 -11.57
CA ASN A 172 26.81 15.96 -10.52
C ASN A 172 25.86 16.87 -9.75
N ASP A 173 24.89 17.48 -10.41
CA ASP A 173 23.90 18.32 -9.74
C ASP A 173 22.94 17.48 -8.87
N ALA A 174 22.48 16.34 -9.36
CA ALA A 174 21.71 15.40 -8.55
C ALA A 174 22.51 14.91 -7.33
N ARG A 175 23.80 14.60 -7.51
CA ARG A 175 24.69 14.21 -6.41
C ARG A 175 24.83 15.32 -5.36
N LYS A 176 25.02 16.59 -5.79
CA LYS A 176 25.08 17.72 -4.87
C LYS A 176 23.79 17.91 -4.10
N LEU A 177 22.63 17.79 -4.78
CA LEU A 177 21.31 17.89 -4.16
C LEU A 177 21.11 16.82 -3.09
N VAL A 178 21.41 15.56 -3.42
CA VAL A 178 21.29 14.43 -2.47
C VAL A 178 22.26 14.62 -1.29
N ALA A 179 23.51 15.00 -1.54
CA ALA A 179 24.48 15.27 -0.49
C ALA A 179 24.00 16.37 0.45
N LYS A 180 23.51 17.48 -0.11
CA LYS A 180 22.92 18.57 0.68
C LYS A 180 21.75 18.09 1.54
N THR A 181 20.82 17.31 0.97
CA THR A 181 19.69 16.78 1.73
C THR A 181 20.15 15.90 2.89
N ILE A 182 21.17 15.08 2.68
CA ILE A 182 21.75 14.24 3.74
C ILE A 182 22.40 15.12 4.82
N ASP A 183 23.21 16.12 4.41
CA ASP A 183 23.88 17.02 5.32
C ASP A 183 22.88 17.86 6.14
N ASP A 184 21.79 18.32 5.53
CA ASP A 184 20.70 19.04 6.20
C ASP A 184 20.07 18.17 7.30
N ILE A 185 19.77 16.89 7.02
CA ILE A 185 19.22 15.95 8.00
C ILE A 185 20.25 15.65 9.11
N ILE A 186 21.52 15.43 8.76
CA ILE A 186 22.59 15.15 9.73
C ILE A 186 22.85 16.36 10.63
N SER A 187 22.79 17.58 10.09
CA SER A 187 23.02 18.81 10.86
C SER A 187 21.86 19.13 11.80
N CYS A 188 20.65 18.65 11.49
CA CYS A 188 19.47 18.77 12.33
C CYS A 188 19.44 17.73 13.47
N ARG A 189 20.59 17.60 14.18
CA ARG A 189 20.67 16.72 15.36
C ARG A 189 19.73 17.20 16.45
N ASN A 190 19.00 16.24 17.05
CA ASN A 190 17.95 16.52 18.03
C ASN A 190 16.84 17.41 17.45
N GLY A 191 16.57 17.27 16.16
CA GLY A 191 15.39 17.86 15.52
C GLY A 191 14.12 17.49 16.30
N LYS A 192 13.10 18.32 16.17
CA LYS A 192 11.86 18.17 16.94
C LYS A 192 11.05 16.92 16.57
N GLU A 193 11.30 16.35 15.38
CA GLU A 193 10.49 15.26 14.81
C GLU A 193 11.32 14.02 14.57
N ASN A 194 10.82 12.89 15.05
CA ASN A 194 11.38 11.56 14.79
C ASN A 194 10.74 10.97 13.53
N CYS A 195 11.55 10.46 12.60
CA CYS A 195 11.06 9.91 11.33
C CYS A 195 10.18 8.66 11.51
N PHE A 196 10.40 7.85 12.53
CA PHE A 196 9.56 6.68 12.81
C PHE A 196 8.21 7.08 13.37
N ASP A 197 8.15 8.11 14.22
CA ASP A 197 6.88 8.64 14.76
C ASP A 197 6.04 9.26 13.65
N LEU A 198 6.66 10.02 12.73
CA LEU A 198 5.97 10.55 11.56
C LEU A 198 5.46 9.45 10.64
N ARG A 199 6.25 8.39 10.40
CA ARG A 199 5.80 7.22 9.64
C ARG A 199 4.60 6.55 10.30
N ASN A 200 4.65 6.34 11.61
CA ASN A 200 3.56 5.70 12.36
C ASN A 200 2.29 6.57 12.30
N ALA A 201 2.42 7.88 12.54
CA ALA A 201 1.31 8.82 12.41
C ALA A 201 0.69 8.81 11.00
N MET A 202 1.52 8.75 9.94
CA MET A 202 1.02 8.60 8.57
C MET A 202 0.25 7.28 8.39
N GLN A 203 0.73 6.17 8.95
CA GLN A 203 0.06 4.88 8.87
C GLN A 203 -1.30 4.90 9.58
N ASP A 204 -1.37 5.54 10.74
CA ASP A 204 -2.63 5.71 11.49
C ASP A 204 -3.64 6.56 10.70
N ILE A 205 -3.22 7.70 10.15
CA ILE A 205 -4.06 8.53 9.28
C ILE A 205 -4.59 7.73 8.09
N MET A 206 -3.71 7.01 7.39
CA MET A 206 -4.11 6.22 6.23
C MET A 206 -5.04 5.07 6.60
N MET A 207 -4.93 4.50 7.79
CA MET A 207 -5.82 3.44 8.26
C MET A 207 -7.17 3.99 8.71
N ASP A 208 -7.19 5.10 9.45
CA ASP A 208 -8.39 5.65 10.08
C ASP A 208 -9.24 6.45 9.09
N ASP A 209 -8.60 7.36 8.35
CA ASP A 209 -9.28 8.34 7.51
C ASP A 209 -9.36 7.94 6.02
N VAL A 210 -8.42 7.10 5.53
CA VAL A 210 -8.32 6.71 4.10
C VAL A 210 -8.51 5.20 3.90
N GLY A 211 -8.89 4.49 4.95
CA GLY A 211 -8.98 3.03 5.01
C GLY A 211 -9.99 2.40 4.05
N ILE A 212 -10.58 1.28 4.49
CA ILE A 212 -11.45 0.44 3.64
C ILE A 212 -12.79 1.12 3.32
N PHE A 213 -13.41 1.76 4.32
CA PHE A 213 -14.63 2.56 4.15
C PHE A 213 -14.29 4.04 4.18
N ARG A 214 -14.76 4.74 3.19
CA ARG A 214 -14.39 6.14 2.92
C ARG A 214 -15.63 7.01 2.81
N ASN A 215 -15.53 8.24 3.28
CA ASN A 215 -16.52 9.29 3.04
C ASN A 215 -15.80 10.64 2.92
N ALA A 216 -16.49 11.66 2.43
CA ALA A 216 -15.89 12.96 2.18
C ALA A 216 -15.28 13.59 3.45
N LYS A 217 -15.95 13.44 4.59
CA LYS A 217 -15.50 14.02 5.86
C LYS A 217 -14.19 13.41 6.34
N ASP A 218 -14.12 12.08 6.40
CA ASP A 218 -12.94 11.37 6.89
C ASP A 218 -11.78 11.55 5.92
N LEU A 219 -12.02 11.44 4.60
CA LEU A 219 -11.01 11.69 3.58
C LEU A 219 -10.44 13.11 3.64
N GLN A 220 -11.28 14.14 3.85
CA GLN A 220 -10.81 15.51 4.01
C GLN A 220 -9.97 15.66 5.28
N ASN A 221 -10.41 15.09 6.40
CA ASN A 221 -9.64 15.06 7.65
C ASN A 221 -8.26 14.38 7.42
N GLY A 222 -8.23 13.27 6.71
CA GLY A 222 -6.99 12.57 6.37
C GLY A 222 -6.04 13.44 5.52
N VAL A 223 -6.56 14.15 4.51
CA VAL A 223 -5.79 15.09 3.70
C VAL A 223 -5.21 16.20 4.57
N ASP A 224 -6.02 16.82 5.43
CA ASP A 224 -5.58 17.94 6.29
C ASP A 224 -4.48 17.47 7.27
N ARG A 225 -4.66 16.33 7.91
CA ARG A 225 -3.66 15.72 8.81
C ARG A 225 -2.37 15.34 8.09
N LEU A 226 -2.45 14.82 6.85
CA LEU A 226 -1.28 14.50 6.04
C LEU A 226 -0.53 15.77 5.60
N LEU A 227 -1.24 16.88 5.32
CA LEU A 227 -0.61 18.18 5.05
C LEU A 227 0.15 18.69 6.27
N GLU A 228 -0.44 18.64 7.46
CA GLU A 228 0.25 18.97 8.72
C GLU A 228 1.50 18.10 8.91
N LEU A 229 1.36 16.79 8.66
CA LEU A 229 2.48 15.85 8.78
C LEU A 229 3.60 16.15 7.78
N SER A 230 3.26 16.63 6.57
CA SER A 230 4.21 17.06 5.56
C SER A 230 5.05 18.28 6.03
N GLU A 231 4.39 19.23 6.72
CA GLU A 231 5.11 20.37 7.32
C GLU A 231 6.02 19.93 8.47
N ARG A 232 5.55 19.04 9.33
CA ARG A 232 6.35 18.47 10.42
C ARG A 232 7.57 17.72 9.90
N ALA A 233 7.44 17.02 8.78
CA ALA A 233 8.54 16.27 8.16
C ALA A 233 9.74 17.14 7.73
N LYS A 234 9.55 18.45 7.58
CA LYS A 234 10.65 19.41 7.35
C LYS A 234 11.58 19.58 8.55
N HIS A 235 11.16 19.13 9.73
CA HIS A 235 11.87 19.27 11.00
C HIS A 235 12.41 17.93 11.53
N ILE A 236 12.52 16.92 10.65
CA ILE A 236 13.11 15.61 11.00
C ILE A 236 14.58 15.82 11.41
N GLY A 237 14.95 15.25 12.53
CA GLY A 237 16.33 15.17 12.99
C GLY A 237 16.76 13.76 13.33
N LEU A 238 18.07 13.52 13.40
CA LEU A 238 18.62 12.23 13.80
C LEU A 238 18.93 12.24 15.30
N HIS A 239 18.49 11.19 16.00
CA HIS A 239 18.68 11.00 17.43
C HIS A 239 19.82 10.00 17.73
N GLY A 240 20.10 9.11 16.75
CA GLY A 240 21.14 8.11 16.84
C GLY A 240 22.51 8.55 16.38
N SER A 241 23.48 7.62 16.39
CA SER A 241 24.80 7.84 15.83
C SER A 241 24.76 7.86 14.31
N VAL A 242 25.42 8.81 13.68
CA VAL A 242 25.59 8.89 12.22
C VAL A 242 26.84 8.14 11.72
N LYS A 243 27.57 7.46 12.62
CA LYS A 243 28.73 6.65 12.23
C LYS A 243 28.28 5.26 11.79
N GLY A 244 28.61 4.89 10.57
CA GLY A 244 28.24 3.61 9.99
C GLY A 244 26.81 3.56 9.41
N PHE A 245 26.27 2.35 9.27
CA PHE A 245 24.91 2.15 8.79
C PHE A 245 23.89 2.61 9.83
N THR A 246 22.98 3.49 9.44
CA THR A 246 21.90 3.96 10.29
C THR A 246 20.54 3.83 9.61
N PRO A 247 19.64 2.94 10.10
CA PRO A 247 18.28 2.83 9.59
C PRO A 247 17.48 4.14 9.70
N GLU A 248 17.79 4.95 10.72
CA GLU A 248 17.12 6.23 10.96
C GLU A 248 17.35 7.20 9.80
N LEU A 249 18.59 7.37 9.30
CA LEU A 249 18.85 8.21 8.13
C LEU A 249 18.11 7.73 6.89
N SER A 250 18.10 6.41 6.65
CA SER A 250 17.37 5.83 5.53
C SER A 250 15.86 6.11 5.63
N MET A 251 15.29 6.06 6.82
CA MET A 251 13.88 6.37 7.06
C MET A 251 13.61 7.87 6.94
N ALA A 252 14.47 8.71 7.50
CA ALA A 252 14.39 10.17 7.41
C ALA A 252 14.35 10.68 5.97
N LEU A 253 15.14 10.06 5.08
CA LEU A 253 15.13 10.36 3.64
C LEU A 253 13.86 9.92 2.93
N ARG A 254 13.19 8.86 3.39
CA ARG A 254 12.02 8.27 2.73
C ARG A 254 10.70 8.87 3.18
N VAL A 255 10.56 9.22 4.46
CA VAL A 255 9.28 9.66 5.04
C VAL A 255 8.63 10.83 4.29
N PRO A 256 9.36 11.89 3.86
CA PRO A 256 8.75 12.97 3.08
C PRO A 256 8.11 12.48 1.77
N GLY A 257 8.78 11.56 1.06
CA GLY A 257 8.25 10.93 -0.15
C GLY A 257 7.04 10.03 0.12
N MET A 258 7.04 9.28 1.23
CA MET A 258 5.91 8.45 1.64
C MET A 258 4.68 9.31 1.93
N ILE A 259 4.82 10.43 2.62
CA ILE A 259 3.72 11.38 2.92
C ILE A 259 3.16 11.96 1.61
N LYS A 260 4.01 12.30 0.63
CA LYS A 260 3.54 12.76 -0.68
C LYS A 260 2.70 11.71 -1.41
N LEU A 261 3.11 10.44 -1.38
CA LEU A 261 2.33 9.33 -1.96
C LEU A 261 1.02 9.11 -1.21
N ALA A 262 1.02 9.22 0.11
CA ALA A 262 -0.19 9.17 0.93
C ALA A 262 -1.17 10.29 0.56
N LEU A 263 -0.68 11.52 0.36
CA LEU A 263 -1.48 12.66 -0.12
C LEU A 263 -2.05 12.42 -1.53
N CYS A 264 -1.28 11.85 -2.45
CA CYS A 264 -1.80 11.48 -3.78
C CYS A 264 -2.95 10.48 -3.66
N THR A 265 -2.83 9.49 -2.78
CA THR A 265 -3.86 8.48 -2.54
C THR A 265 -5.10 9.07 -1.88
N ALA A 266 -4.94 9.82 -0.79
CA ALA A 266 -6.03 10.40 -0.01
C ALA A 266 -6.81 11.45 -0.83
N TYR A 267 -6.08 12.36 -1.49
CA TYR A 267 -6.69 13.41 -2.31
C TYR A 267 -7.36 12.84 -3.57
N GLY A 268 -6.74 11.85 -4.23
CA GLY A 268 -7.35 11.14 -5.35
C GLY A 268 -8.63 10.42 -4.95
N ALA A 269 -8.65 9.78 -3.76
CA ALA A 269 -9.84 9.12 -3.21
C ALA A 269 -10.94 10.12 -2.84
N LEU A 270 -10.58 11.28 -2.27
CA LEU A 270 -11.53 12.34 -1.92
C LEU A 270 -12.26 12.87 -3.17
N GLN A 271 -11.51 13.11 -4.25
CA GLN A 271 -12.06 13.67 -5.48
C GLN A 271 -12.90 12.66 -6.29
N ARG A 272 -12.69 11.35 -6.13
CA ARG A 272 -13.46 10.33 -6.85
C ARG A 272 -14.79 10.03 -6.16
N THR A 273 -15.88 10.49 -6.75
CA THR A 273 -17.25 10.41 -6.18
C THR A 273 -18.03 9.20 -6.72
N GLU A 274 -17.45 8.01 -6.57
CA GLU A 274 -18.06 6.72 -6.89
C GLU A 274 -17.49 5.62 -5.99
N SER A 275 -18.03 4.40 -6.06
CA SER A 275 -17.43 3.20 -5.53
C SER A 275 -17.03 2.26 -6.66
N ARG A 276 -15.75 1.76 -6.65
CA ARG A 276 -15.22 0.87 -7.69
C ARG A 276 -14.12 -0.02 -7.14
N GLY A 277 -14.31 -1.34 -7.19
CA GLY A 277 -13.34 -2.31 -6.68
C GLY A 277 -13.03 -2.10 -5.20
N ALA A 278 -11.76 -1.86 -4.87
CA ALA A 278 -11.34 -1.59 -3.49
C ALA A 278 -11.66 -0.16 -3.01
N HIS A 279 -11.98 0.77 -3.92
CA HIS A 279 -12.40 2.12 -3.55
C HIS A 279 -13.88 2.12 -3.16
N THR A 280 -14.18 2.20 -1.87
CA THR A 280 -15.55 2.13 -1.33
C THR A 280 -15.90 3.45 -0.64
N ARG A 281 -16.83 4.21 -1.23
CA ARG A 281 -17.37 5.47 -0.72
C ARG A 281 -18.74 5.21 -0.09
N GLU A 282 -18.87 5.42 1.21
CA GLU A 282 -20.17 5.26 1.90
C GLU A 282 -21.18 6.33 1.45
N ASP A 283 -20.68 7.52 1.09
CA ASP A 283 -21.47 8.65 0.56
C ASP A 283 -21.73 8.55 -0.97
N PHE A 284 -21.00 7.72 -1.71
CA PHE A 284 -21.19 7.43 -3.13
C PHE A 284 -21.08 5.91 -3.40
N PRO A 285 -22.05 5.10 -2.94
CA PRO A 285 -21.91 3.64 -2.95
C PRO A 285 -22.00 3.00 -4.35
N ALA A 286 -22.54 3.73 -5.34
CA ALA A 286 -22.71 3.22 -6.69
C ALA A 286 -21.46 3.43 -7.55
N ARG A 287 -21.23 2.50 -8.49
CA ARG A 287 -20.28 2.68 -9.59
C ARG A 287 -20.87 3.63 -10.63
N ASN A 288 -20.06 4.52 -11.17
CA ASN A 288 -20.46 5.52 -12.15
C ASN A 288 -19.52 5.50 -13.36
N ASP A 289 -19.83 4.67 -14.38
CA ASP A 289 -19.01 4.58 -15.57
C ASP A 289 -19.16 5.79 -16.50
N ALA A 290 -20.25 6.54 -16.39
CA ALA A 290 -20.47 7.72 -17.25
C ALA A 290 -19.45 8.84 -16.96
N GLU A 291 -19.10 9.03 -15.69
CA GLU A 291 -18.19 10.09 -15.25
C GLU A 291 -16.81 9.56 -14.84
N TRP A 292 -16.75 8.33 -14.34
CA TRP A 292 -15.57 7.79 -13.64
C TRP A 292 -14.92 6.58 -14.31
N LEU A 293 -15.26 6.24 -15.56
CA LEU A 293 -14.47 5.25 -16.31
C LEU A 293 -13.13 5.85 -16.73
N THR A 294 -12.40 6.37 -15.77
CA THR A 294 -11.15 7.09 -15.96
C THR A 294 -10.10 6.65 -14.93
N ARG A 295 -8.82 6.80 -15.28
CA ARG A 295 -7.68 6.71 -14.37
C ARG A 295 -7.43 8.07 -13.73
N THR A 296 -7.14 8.10 -12.46
CA THR A 296 -6.68 9.31 -11.78
C THR A 296 -5.16 9.38 -11.87
N LEU A 297 -4.64 10.44 -12.47
CA LEU A 297 -3.22 10.73 -12.60
C LEU A 297 -2.85 11.88 -11.67
N ALA A 298 -1.86 11.68 -10.79
CA ALA A 298 -1.39 12.68 -9.85
C ALA A 298 -0.04 13.26 -10.33
N TYR A 299 0.01 14.56 -10.53
CA TYR A 299 1.20 15.30 -10.91
C TYR A 299 1.63 16.19 -9.75
N TRP A 300 2.86 16.01 -9.30
CA TRP A 300 3.43 16.82 -8.22
C TRP A 300 4.48 17.76 -8.78
N LYS A 301 4.27 19.06 -8.62
CA LYS A 301 5.28 20.07 -8.96
C LYS A 301 6.06 20.46 -7.70
N GLU A 302 7.29 20.90 -7.90
CA GLU A 302 8.09 21.45 -6.81
C GLU A 302 7.39 22.69 -6.23
N GLY A 303 7.30 22.75 -4.91
CA GLY A 303 6.60 23.82 -4.18
C GLY A 303 5.12 23.59 -3.94
N ASP A 304 4.48 22.62 -4.63
CA ASP A 304 3.08 22.30 -4.38
C ASP A 304 2.91 21.54 -3.05
N SER A 305 1.83 21.83 -2.33
CA SER A 305 1.43 21.09 -1.12
C SER A 305 0.50 19.90 -1.43
N LEU A 306 -0.20 19.94 -2.58
CA LEU A 306 -1.09 18.89 -3.07
C LEU A 306 -0.81 18.58 -4.55
N PRO A 307 -1.06 17.35 -4.99
CA PRO A 307 -0.91 17.01 -6.41
C PRO A 307 -2.00 17.67 -7.26
N THR A 308 -1.65 18.04 -8.48
CA THR A 308 -2.65 18.32 -9.53
C THR A 308 -3.16 17.00 -10.07
N LEU A 309 -4.47 16.79 -10.03
CA LEU A 309 -5.11 15.59 -10.59
C LEU A 309 -5.54 15.82 -12.04
N LYS A 310 -5.32 14.80 -12.86
CA LYS A 310 -5.88 14.68 -14.21
C LYS A 310 -6.56 13.33 -14.36
N TYR A 311 -7.46 13.23 -15.32
CA TYR A 311 -8.22 12.00 -15.59
C TYR A 311 -7.97 11.57 -17.02
N GLU A 312 -7.59 10.30 -17.18
CA GLU A 312 -7.35 9.65 -18.46
C GLU A 312 -8.42 8.60 -18.68
N ASP A 313 -9.02 8.57 -19.87
CA ASP A 313 -10.01 7.56 -20.22
C ASP A 313 -9.47 6.14 -20.01
N ALA A 314 -10.26 5.30 -19.38
CA ALA A 314 -9.95 3.90 -19.10
C ALA A 314 -10.79 2.93 -19.93
N SER A 315 -11.48 3.42 -20.97
CA SER A 315 -12.19 2.57 -21.93
C SER A 315 -11.21 1.60 -22.61
N PRO A 316 -11.65 0.35 -22.90
CA PRO A 316 -10.81 -0.66 -23.55
C PRO A 316 -10.38 -0.27 -24.96
#